data_70bfa067a840756f434d51619c24f6e8
#
_entry.id   70bfa067a840756f434d51619c24f6e8
#
_cell.length_a   1.000
_cell.length_b   1.000
_cell.length_c   1.000
_cell.angle_alpha   90.00
_cell.angle_beta   90.00
_cell.angle_gamma   90.00
#
_symmetry.space_group_name_H-M   'P 1'
#
loop_
_entity.id
_entity.type
_entity.pdbx_description
1 polymer ?
#
loop_
_entity_poly.entity_id
_entity_poly.type
_entity_poly.pdbx_seq_one_letter_code
_entity_poly.pdbx_strand_id
1 'polypeptide(L)'
;GGGHVAQELVPMLVHVGFRCVVMDDREIFANPQVFPQAERIIVGDLEKIGDYVSIGPRDYVCIMTRGHQFDYYVQRQTLACHPFYIGVMGSRNKIRVVADKLLSDGFSLEEIQRCHMPIGTAIGAETPAEIALSIAGELIMERAKRTGKYKKI
;
A
#
# COMPACT_ATOMS: atom_id res chain seq x y z
N GLY A 1 5.43 -3.64 -3.37
CA GLY A 1 6.16 -4.71 -2.67
C GLY A 1 5.42 -6.03 -2.68
N GLY A 2 6.13 -7.11 -3.08
CA GLY A 2 5.59 -8.47 -3.19
C GLY A 2 6.02 -9.41 -2.05
N GLY A 3 6.34 -8.86 -0.88
CA GLY A 3 6.77 -9.63 0.29
C GLY A 3 5.67 -10.49 0.93
N HIS A 4 5.98 -11.13 2.04
CA HIS A 4 5.10 -12.11 2.69
C HIS A 4 3.72 -11.54 3.05
N VAL A 5 3.63 -10.31 3.53
CA VAL A 5 2.33 -9.68 3.83
C VAL A 5 1.51 -9.48 2.56
N ALA A 6 2.12 -9.04 1.46
CA ALA A 6 1.42 -8.88 0.18
C ALA A 6 0.90 -10.22 -0.36
N GLN A 7 1.67 -11.30 -0.17
CA GLN A 7 1.28 -12.65 -0.59
C GLN A 7 0.03 -13.16 0.15
N GLU A 8 -0.13 -12.80 1.41
CA GLU A 8 -1.34 -13.08 2.17
C GLU A 8 -2.49 -12.11 1.84
N LEU A 9 -2.16 -10.85 1.60
CA LEU A 9 -3.13 -9.78 1.41
C LEU A 9 -3.87 -9.88 0.06
N VAL A 10 -3.15 -10.14 -1.03
CA VAL A 10 -3.72 -10.12 -2.38
C VAL A 10 -4.86 -11.11 -2.56
N PRO A 11 -4.76 -12.39 -2.14
CA PRO A 11 -5.88 -13.32 -2.20
C PRO A 11 -7.11 -12.83 -1.41
N MET A 12 -6.91 -12.25 -0.22
CA MET A 12 -8.01 -11.69 0.59
C MET A 12 -8.70 -10.54 -0.13
N LEU A 13 -7.94 -9.62 -0.69
CA LEU A 13 -8.47 -8.47 -1.41
C LEU A 13 -9.23 -8.87 -2.66
N VAL A 14 -8.71 -9.79 -3.43
CA VAL A 14 -9.39 -10.32 -4.62
C VAL A 14 -10.71 -10.99 -4.22
N HIS A 15 -10.69 -11.79 -3.15
CA HIS A 15 -11.89 -12.45 -2.63
C HIS A 15 -13.01 -11.47 -2.26
N VAL A 16 -12.64 -10.29 -1.72
CA VAL A 16 -13.62 -9.25 -1.36
C VAL A 16 -13.84 -8.20 -2.46
N GLY A 17 -13.40 -8.48 -3.68
CA GLY A 17 -13.74 -7.73 -4.89
C GLY A 17 -12.80 -6.56 -5.24
N PHE A 18 -11.60 -6.52 -4.71
CA PHE A 18 -10.57 -5.60 -5.21
C PHE A 18 -9.83 -6.20 -6.41
N ARG A 19 -9.44 -5.34 -7.35
CA ARG A 19 -8.53 -5.69 -8.44
C ARG A 19 -7.11 -5.32 -8.01
N CYS A 20 -6.22 -6.30 -7.98
CA CYS A 20 -4.89 -6.13 -7.42
C CYS A 20 -3.81 -6.10 -8.51
N VAL A 21 -2.99 -5.06 -8.46
CA VAL A 21 -1.74 -4.95 -9.23
C VAL A 21 -0.59 -5.04 -8.23
N VAL A 22 0.36 -5.93 -8.47
CA VAL A 22 1.54 -6.10 -7.62
C VAL A 22 2.78 -5.63 -8.36
N MET A 23 3.58 -4.81 -7.72
CA MET A 23 4.86 -4.35 -8.24
C MET A 23 5.97 -4.55 -7.21
N ASP A 24 7.08 -5.14 -7.63
CA ASP A 24 8.32 -5.25 -6.86
C ASP A 24 9.51 -5.11 -7.82
N ASP A 25 10.65 -4.71 -7.33
CA ASP A 25 11.88 -4.62 -8.14
C ASP A 25 12.60 -5.97 -8.30
N ARG A 26 12.08 -7.02 -7.66
CA ARG A 26 12.67 -8.36 -7.65
C ARG A 26 11.67 -9.38 -8.22
N GLU A 27 12.07 -10.06 -9.29
CA GLU A 27 11.25 -11.07 -9.96
C GLU A 27 10.79 -12.21 -9.02
N ILE A 28 11.62 -12.61 -8.07
CA ILE A 28 11.28 -13.64 -7.09
C ILE A 28 10.06 -13.27 -6.22
N PHE A 29 9.78 -11.98 -6.05
CA PHE A 29 8.65 -11.45 -5.29
C PHE A 29 7.53 -10.87 -6.17
N ALA A 30 7.70 -10.83 -7.48
CA ALA A 30 6.69 -10.36 -8.41
C ALA A 30 6.61 -11.30 -9.62
N ASN A 31 5.90 -12.41 -9.46
CA ASN A 31 5.71 -13.41 -10.51
C ASN A 31 4.35 -14.12 -10.36
N PRO A 32 3.84 -14.79 -11.43
CA PRO A 32 2.53 -15.43 -11.43
C PRO A 32 2.41 -16.61 -10.46
N GLN A 33 3.51 -17.26 -10.08
CA GLN A 33 3.49 -18.37 -9.12
C GLN A 33 3.20 -17.86 -7.71
N VAL A 34 3.72 -16.67 -7.39
CA VAL A 34 3.52 -16.03 -6.08
C VAL A 34 2.18 -15.32 -6.00
N PHE A 35 1.72 -14.69 -7.09
CA PHE A 35 0.47 -13.92 -7.15
C PHE A 35 -0.47 -14.39 -8.26
N PRO A 36 -0.98 -15.63 -8.21
CA PRO A 36 -1.83 -16.16 -9.28
C PRO A 36 -3.17 -15.43 -9.42
N GLN A 37 -3.65 -14.71 -8.38
CA GLN A 37 -4.91 -13.96 -8.40
C GLN A 37 -4.74 -12.50 -8.79
N ALA A 38 -3.51 -11.98 -8.90
CA ALA A 38 -3.30 -10.57 -9.27
C ALA A 38 -3.69 -10.33 -10.73
N GLU A 39 -4.33 -9.19 -10.99
CA GLU A 39 -4.68 -8.78 -12.35
C GLU A 39 -3.45 -8.45 -13.20
N ARG A 40 -2.46 -7.82 -12.57
CA ARG A 40 -1.15 -7.50 -13.17
C ARG A 40 -0.04 -7.70 -12.18
N ILE A 41 1.09 -8.17 -12.69
CA ILE A 41 2.32 -8.33 -11.91
C ILE A 41 3.43 -7.62 -12.67
N ILE A 42 4.18 -6.79 -11.98
CA ILE A 42 5.17 -5.91 -12.58
C ILE A 42 6.49 -6.05 -11.83
N VAL A 43 7.55 -6.41 -12.56
CA VAL A 43 8.92 -6.25 -12.09
C VAL A 43 9.43 -4.92 -12.65
N GLY A 44 9.75 -3.98 -11.77
CA GLY A 44 10.12 -2.64 -12.23
C GLY A 44 10.83 -1.79 -11.20
N ASP A 45 11.35 -0.67 -11.68
CA ASP A 45 12.06 0.30 -10.85
C ASP A 45 11.12 1.07 -9.94
N LEU A 46 11.26 0.87 -8.63
CA LEU A 46 10.42 1.54 -7.62
C LEU A 46 10.68 3.05 -7.52
N GLU A 47 11.75 3.56 -8.10
CA GLU A 47 12.01 4.99 -8.20
C GLU A 47 11.22 5.65 -9.35
N LYS A 48 10.62 4.85 -10.24
CA LYS A 48 9.91 5.29 -11.46
C LYS A 48 8.61 4.54 -11.65
N ILE A 49 7.77 4.45 -10.62
CA ILE A 49 6.52 3.66 -10.69
C ILE A 49 5.58 4.15 -11.80
N GLY A 50 5.61 5.44 -12.12
CA GLY A 50 4.80 6.04 -13.19
C GLY A 50 5.11 5.52 -14.59
N ASP A 51 6.28 4.90 -14.81
CA ASP A 51 6.63 4.26 -16.09
C ASP A 51 5.88 2.92 -16.28
N TYR A 52 5.33 2.36 -15.20
CA TYR A 52 4.73 1.03 -15.18
C TYR A 52 3.24 1.04 -14.85
N VAL A 53 2.79 1.95 -13.99
CA VAL A 53 1.40 2.05 -13.53
C VAL A 53 0.90 3.48 -13.58
N SER A 54 -0.38 3.63 -13.91
CA SER A 54 -1.12 4.87 -13.77
C SER A 54 -1.97 4.80 -12.50
N ILE A 55 -1.75 5.72 -11.56
CA ILE A 55 -2.48 5.79 -10.30
C ILE A 55 -3.46 6.95 -10.38
N GLY A 56 -4.73 6.69 -10.11
CA GLY A 56 -5.81 7.67 -10.17
C GLY A 56 -6.55 7.87 -8.85
N PRO A 57 -7.52 8.78 -8.83
CA PRO A 57 -8.20 9.24 -7.60
C PRO A 57 -9.12 8.18 -6.95
N ARG A 58 -9.32 7.03 -7.57
CA ARG A 58 -10.09 5.92 -7.02
C ARG A 58 -9.23 4.74 -6.59
N ASP A 59 -7.93 4.84 -6.76
CA ASP A 59 -7.00 3.74 -6.46
C ASP A 59 -6.60 3.73 -4.99
N TYR A 60 -6.24 2.55 -4.54
CA TYR A 60 -5.72 2.27 -3.21
C TYR A 60 -4.27 1.81 -3.37
N VAL A 61 -3.35 2.50 -2.73
CA VAL A 61 -1.93 2.17 -2.80
C VAL A 61 -1.44 1.68 -1.45
N CYS A 62 -0.97 0.44 -1.41
CA CYS A 62 -0.34 -0.18 -0.24
C CYS A 62 1.17 -0.24 -0.47
N ILE A 63 1.91 0.51 0.33
CA ILE A 63 3.37 0.58 0.25
C ILE A 63 3.96 -0.37 1.29
N MET A 64 4.53 -1.47 0.81
CA MET A 64 5.05 -2.58 1.62
C MET A 64 6.40 -3.05 1.09
N THR A 65 7.30 -2.11 0.80
CA THR A 65 8.59 -2.42 0.19
C THR A 65 9.58 -2.99 1.21
N ARG A 66 10.73 -3.45 0.73
CA ARG A 66 11.78 -4.06 1.57
C ARG A 66 12.57 -3.08 2.45
N GLY A 67 12.27 -1.79 2.41
CA GLY A 67 13.02 -0.83 3.24
C GLY A 67 12.53 0.60 3.11
N HIS A 68 12.77 1.38 4.15
CA HIS A 68 12.31 2.76 4.26
C HIS A 68 12.76 3.69 3.12
N GLN A 69 13.87 3.39 2.45
CA GLN A 69 14.33 4.15 1.29
C GLN A 69 13.42 3.95 0.09
N PHE A 70 13.02 2.71 -0.20
CA PHE A 70 12.07 2.42 -1.26
C PHE A 70 10.66 2.89 -0.91
N ASP A 71 10.25 2.77 0.35
CA ASP A 71 8.98 3.33 0.83
C ASP A 71 8.93 4.84 0.56
N TYR A 72 10.02 5.57 0.82
CA TYR A 72 10.11 6.99 0.52
C TYR A 72 9.93 7.29 -0.98
N TYR A 73 10.64 6.60 -1.86
CA TYR A 73 10.53 6.82 -3.31
C TYR A 73 9.11 6.56 -3.82
N VAL A 74 8.51 5.46 -3.37
CA VAL A 74 7.14 5.10 -3.78
C VAL A 74 6.12 6.07 -3.19
N GLN A 75 6.24 6.41 -1.90
CA GLN A 75 5.30 7.31 -1.24
C GLN A 75 5.33 8.71 -1.85
N ARG A 76 6.52 9.24 -2.16
CA ARG A 76 6.68 10.53 -2.83
C ARG A 76 5.95 10.57 -4.18
N GLN A 77 6.14 9.56 -5.01
CA GLN A 77 5.49 9.46 -6.31
C GLN A 77 3.96 9.28 -6.17
N THR A 78 3.54 8.46 -5.20
CA THR A 78 2.12 8.20 -4.94
C THR A 78 1.38 9.43 -4.45
N LEU A 79 1.97 10.21 -3.55
CA LEU A 79 1.41 11.47 -3.05
C LEU A 79 1.12 12.45 -4.20
N ALA A 80 2.01 12.53 -5.19
CA ALA A 80 1.83 13.38 -6.36
C ALA A 80 0.68 12.94 -7.26
N CYS A 81 0.26 11.68 -7.19
CA CYS A 81 -0.86 11.13 -7.97
C CYS A 81 -2.23 11.33 -7.32
N HIS A 82 -2.29 11.70 -6.06
CA HIS A 82 -3.52 11.91 -5.27
C HIS A 82 -4.52 10.74 -5.33
N PRO A 83 -4.12 9.50 -5.01
CA PRO A 83 -5.04 8.38 -4.96
C PRO A 83 -6.05 8.54 -3.81
N PHE A 84 -7.09 7.72 -3.82
CA PHE A 84 -8.08 7.71 -2.73
C PHE A 84 -7.44 7.29 -1.40
N TYR A 85 -6.56 6.30 -1.42
CA TYR A 85 -5.96 5.73 -0.23
C TYR A 85 -4.46 5.52 -0.42
N ILE A 86 -3.70 5.87 0.59
CA ILE A 86 -2.27 5.54 0.70
C ILE A 86 -2.05 4.93 2.08
N GLY A 87 -1.60 3.68 2.12
CA GLY A 87 -1.18 3.04 3.36
C GLY A 87 0.29 2.63 3.28
N VAL A 88 1.02 2.84 4.36
CA VAL A 88 2.47 2.56 4.43
C VAL A 88 2.77 1.61 5.57
N MET A 89 3.38 0.47 5.26
CA MET A 89 3.83 -0.50 6.25
C MET A 89 5.18 -0.08 6.83
N GLY A 90 5.30 -0.11 8.14
CA GLY A 90 6.58 0.16 8.80
C GLY A 90 6.44 0.47 10.28
N SER A 91 7.56 0.37 10.99
CA SER A 91 7.63 0.80 12.38
C SER A 91 7.50 2.33 12.48
N ARG A 92 7.05 2.83 13.65
CA ARG A 92 6.92 4.27 13.91
C ARG A 92 8.19 5.06 13.58
N ASN A 93 9.37 4.50 13.88
CA ASN A 93 10.64 5.17 13.58
C ASN A 93 10.90 5.29 12.07
N LYS A 94 10.64 4.24 11.31
CA LYS A 94 10.79 4.26 9.83
C LYS A 94 9.83 5.25 9.20
N ILE A 95 8.59 5.25 9.63
CA ILE A 95 7.54 6.18 9.17
C ILE A 95 7.97 7.63 9.42
N ARG A 96 8.50 7.93 10.61
CA ARG A 96 8.99 9.28 10.94
C ARG A 96 10.13 9.73 10.03
N VAL A 97 11.12 8.87 9.79
CA VAL A 97 12.25 9.18 8.91
C VAL A 97 11.77 9.52 7.48
N VAL A 98 10.82 8.75 6.97
CA VAL A 98 10.24 9.01 5.65
C VAL A 98 9.42 10.30 5.64
N ALA A 99 8.62 10.54 6.66
CA ALA A 99 7.82 11.77 6.80
C ALA A 99 8.70 13.02 6.83
N ASP A 100 9.81 12.99 7.57
CA ASP A 100 10.77 14.11 7.63
C ASP A 100 11.39 14.42 6.26
N LYS A 101 11.71 13.39 5.47
CA LYS A 101 12.19 13.56 4.09
C LYS A 101 11.14 14.17 3.17
N LEU A 102 9.89 13.70 3.27
CA LEU A 102 8.78 14.23 2.46
C LEU A 102 8.50 15.70 2.78
N LEU A 103 8.55 16.09 4.06
CA LEU A 103 8.47 17.50 4.47
C LEU A 103 9.59 18.33 3.85
N SER A 104 10.82 17.82 3.84
CA SER A 104 11.98 18.47 3.20
C SER A 104 11.82 18.63 1.69
N ASP A 105 11.06 17.73 1.04
CA ASP A 105 10.74 17.79 -0.39
C ASP A 105 9.61 18.79 -0.71
N GLY A 106 8.98 19.38 0.30
CA GLY A 106 7.93 20.37 0.12
C GLY A 106 6.50 19.85 0.21
N PHE A 107 6.29 18.56 0.55
CA PHE A 107 4.96 18.07 0.87
C PHE A 107 4.49 18.67 2.19
N SER A 108 3.21 19.01 2.28
CA SER A 108 2.62 19.55 3.51
C SER A 108 2.43 18.46 4.57
N LEU A 109 2.38 18.88 5.83
CA LEU A 109 2.04 17.97 6.92
C LEU A 109 0.65 17.33 6.70
N GLU A 110 -0.31 18.11 6.19
CA GLU A 110 -1.66 17.63 5.88
C GLU A 110 -1.64 16.51 4.84
N GLU A 111 -0.88 16.66 3.75
CA GLU A 111 -0.73 15.61 2.73
C GLU A 111 -0.16 14.32 3.33
N ILE A 112 0.87 14.44 4.17
CA ILE A 112 1.50 13.30 4.83
C ILE A 112 0.55 12.63 5.82
N GLN A 113 -0.22 13.39 6.59
CA GLN A 113 -1.18 12.89 7.57
C GLN A 113 -2.39 12.18 6.93
N ARG A 114 -2.65 12.41 5.65
CA ARG A 114 -3.66 11.65 4.88
C ARG A 114 -3.24 10.20 4.61
N CYS A 115 -1.96 9.89 4.73
CA CYS A 115 -1.48 8.52 4.62
C CYS A 115 -1.80 7.73 5.90
N HIS A 116 -2.26 6.50 5.72
CA HIS A 116 -2.48 5.54 6.81
C HIS A 116 -1.13 4.93 7.21
N MET A 117 -0.55 5.41 8.28
CA MET A 117 0.80 5.04 8.74
C MET A 117 0.83 4.82 10.26
N PRO A 118 1.04 3.62 10.73
CA PRO A 118 1.19 2.37 9.97
C PRO A 118 -0.13 1.93 9.32
N ILE A 119 -0.01 1.23 8.19
CA ILE A 119 -1.14 0.63 7.47
C ILE A 119 -1.85 -0.42 8.33
N GLY A 120 -3.17 -0.51 8.21
CA GLY A 120 -3.98 -1.55 8.85
C GLY A 120 -4.64 -1.11 10.15
N THR A 121 -5.68 -1.84 10.52
CA THR A 121 -6.42 -1.64 11.77
C THR A 121 -5.64 -2.23 12.95
N ALA A 122 -5.61 -1.52 14.09
CA ALA A 122 -4.93 -1.96 15.30
C ALA A 122 -5.67 -3.16 15.95
N ILE A 123 -5.28 -4.38 15.59
CA ILE A 123 -5.86 -5.64 16.11
C ILE A 123 -4.85 -6.48 16.88
N GLY A 124 -3.63 -5.97 17.11
CA GLY A 124 -2.56 -6.77 17.73
C GLY A 124 -1.95 -7.81 16.78
N ALA A 125 -1.98 -7.55 15.46
CA ALA A 125 -1.44 -8.47 14.46
C ALA A 125 0.08 -8.64 14.59
N GLU A 126 0.55 -9.88 14.51
CA GLU A 126 1.97 -10.24 14.63
C GLU A 126 2.47 -10.99 13.39
N THR A 127 1.68 -11.91 12.85
CA THR A 127 2.06 -12.70 11.68
C THR A 127 1.75 -11.97 10.38
N PRO A 128 2.42 -12.31 9.26
CA PRO A 128 2.08 -11.75 7.95
C PRO A 128 0.60 -11.89 7.57
N ALA A 129 -0.03 -13.02 7.89
CA ALA A 129 -1.44 -13.26 7.62
C ALA A 129 -2.35 -12.36 8.48
N GLU A 130 -2.05 -12.18 9.76
CA GLU A 130 -2.79 -11.27 10.65
C GLU A 130 -2.63 -9.81 10.23
N ILE A 131 -1.42 -9.41 9.85
CA ILE A 131 -1.16 -8.08 9.31
C ILE A 131 -1.96 -7.86 8.02
N ALA A 132 -1.96 -8.83 7.12
CA ALA A 132 -2.76 -8.78 5.90
C ALA A 132 -4.26 -8.65 6.20
N LEU A 133 -4.76 -9.38 7.18
CA LEU A 133 -6.16 -9.29 7.62
C LEU A 133 -6.50 -7.88 8.15
N SER A 134 -5.60 -7.29 8.94
CA SER A 134 -5.77 -5.93 9.46
C SER A 134 -5.84 -4.89 8.33
N ILE A 135 -4.99 -5.05 7.30
CA ILE A 135 -4.97 -4.20 6.12
C ILE A 135 -6.24 -4.38 5.29
N ALA A 136 -6.65 -5.62 5.04
CA ALA A 136 -7.87 -5.91 4.30
C ALA A 136 -9.10 -5.28 4.97
N GLY A 137 -9.20 -5.39 6.29
CA GLY A 137 -10.26 -4.75 7.07
C GLY A 137 -10.28 -3.23 6.93
N GLU A 138 -9.12 -2.58 6.98
CA GLU A 138 -9.00 -1.14 6.77
C GLU A 138 -9.42 -0.72 5.37
N LEU A 139 -8.98 -1.45 4.33
CA LEU A 139 -9.36 -1.15 2.95
C LEU A 139 -10.86 -1.31 2.70
N ILE A 140 -11.49 -2.33 3.30
CA ILE A 140 -12.95 -2.51 3.24
C ILE A 140 -13.65 -1.33 3.91
N MET A 141 -13.18 -0.91 5.08
CA MET A 141 -13.74 0.25 5.80
C MET A 141 -13.62 1.54 4.98
N GLU A 142 -12.47 1.80 4.41
CA GLU A 142 -12.25 2.99 3.58
C GLU A 142 -13.10 2.97 2.29
N ARG A 143 -13.25 1.81 1.67
CA ARG A 143 -14.18 1.61 0.55
C ARG A 143 -15.62 1.91 0.96
N ALA A 144 -16.05 1.44 2.11
CA ALA A 144 -17.40 1.70 2.62
C ALA A 144 -17.64 3.18 2.91
N LYS A 145 -16.65 3.89 3.48
CA LYS A 145 -16.70 5.34 3.68
C LYS A 145 -16.85 6.08 2.34
N ARG A 146 -16.02 5.74 1.35
CA ARG A 146 -16.05 6.35 0.01
C ARG A 146 -17.41 6.18 -0.68
N THR A 147 -18.04 5.04 -0.53
CA THR A 147 -19.33 4.72 -1.18
C THR A 147 -20.55 5.10 -0.36
N GLY A 148 -20.39 5.75 0.80
CA GLY A 148 -21.48 6.11 1.70
C GLY A 148 -22.16 4.93 2.40
N LYS A 149 -21.54 3.75 2.37
CA LYS A 149 -22.07 2.51 2.97
C LYS A 149 -21.46 2.17 4.33
N TYR A 150 -20.64 3.05 4.88
CA TYR A 150 -20.00 2.80 6.16
C TYR A 150 -21.02 2.81 7.29
N LYS A 151 -21.26 1.64 7.86
CA LYS A 151 -22.10 1.43 9.04
C LYS A 151 -21.60 0.20 9.81
N LYS A 152 -21.76 0.23 11.09
CA LYS A 152 -21.50 -0.96 11.92
C LYS A 152 -22.63 -1.98 11.71
N ILE A 153 -22.27 -3.22 11.50
CA ILE A 153 -23.21 -4.34 11.39
C ILE A 153 -23.68 -4.76 12.79
#